data_a1acc528edd472949715a35ab6f2c081
#
_entry.id   a1acc528edd472949715a35ab6f2c081
#
_cell.length_a   1.000
_cell.length_b   1.000
_cell.length_c   1.000
_cell.angle_alpha   90.00
_cell.angle_beta   90.00
_cell.angle_gamma   90.00
#
_symmetry.space_group_name_H-M   'P 1'
#
loop_
_entity.id
_entity.type
_entity.pdbx_description
1 polymer ?
#
loop_
_entity_poly.entity_id
_entity_poly.type
_entity_poly.pdbx_seq_one_letter_code
_entity_poly.pdbx_strand_id
1 'polypeptide(L)'
;DAIKKVHDVLLFLEQYQVEHLYYKYCSTFDSTPKGNIGPVMDFLLDYYDLTYITSLIDAQKSPLLIYSDAVLKDFKTEKKSPAFYTAAKKIESILSFIAVYAKDHNYHKIIVAGGETSGAVTTGLGYSSFYIGQEICPGVPVLIPEENRYLQLILKSGNFGSEDFFLKWRCDFMEMS
;
A
#
# COMPACT_ATOMS: atom_id res chain seq x y z
N ASP A 1 -19.15 10.95 17.09
CA ASP A 1 -18.92 10.69 15.69
C ASP A 1 -17.40 10.59 15.43
N ALA A 2 -16.95 9.44 14.90
CA ALA A 2 -15.53 9.14 14.69
C ALA A 2 -14.88 10.12 13.68
N ILE A 3 -15.59 10.46 12.61
CA ILE A 3 -15.12 11.40 11.58
C ILE A 3 -14.81 12.76 12.20
N LYS A 4 -15.72 13.27 13.04
CA LYS A 4 -15.53 14.57 13.69
C LYS A 4 -14.28 14.59 14.56
N LYS A 5 -14.07 13.54 15.36
CA LYS A 5 -12.87 13.42 16.20
C LYS A 5 -11.58 13.37 15.39
N VAL A 6 -11.59 12.65 14.29
CA VAL A 6 -10.43 12.57 13.37
C VAL A 6 -10.18 13.93 12.73
N HIS A 7 -11.22 14.60 12.25
CA HIS A 7 -11.11 15.95 11.69
C HIS A 7 -10.51 16.94 12.70
N ASP A 8 -11.00 16.94 13.94
CA ASP A 8 -10.49 17.83 14.99
C ASP A 8 -8.99 17.56 15.28
N VAL A 9 -8.56 16.29 15.24
CA VAL A 9 -7.15 15.91 15.37
C VAL A 9 -6.33 16.38 14.17
N LEU A 10 -6.83 16.27 12.96
CA LEU A 10 -6.12 16.72 11.76
C LEU A 10 -5.87 18.23 11.79
N LEU A 11 -6.90 19.01 12.11
CA LEU A 11 -6.78 20.48 12.27
C LEU A 11 -5.74 20.87 13.35
N PHE A 12 -5.67 20.09 14.44
CA PHE A 12 -4.64 20.27 15.45
C PHE A 12 -3.25 19.96 14.91
N LEU A 13 -3.08 18.87 14.17
CA LEU A 13 -1.79 18.42 13.65
C LEU A 13 -1.24 19.32 12.53
N GLU A 14 -2.09 19.99 11.75
CA GLU A 14 -1.67 20.96 10.73
C GLU A 14 -0.77 22.06 11.31
N GLN A 15 -0.97 22.43 12.57
CA GLN A 15 -0.16 23.45 13.25
C GLN A 15 1.29 23.00 13.53
N TYR A 16 1.57 21.69 13.44
CA TYR A 16 2.86 21.10 13.79
C TYR A 16 3.65 20.57 12.59
N GLN A 17 3.18 20.79 11.36
CA GLN A 17 3.82 20.29 10.12
C GLN A 17 4.17 18.80 10.20
N VAL A 18 3.22 17.98 10.64
CA VAL A 18 3.40 16.54 10.81
C VAL A 18 3.56 15.89 9.44
N GLU A 19 4.70 15.24 9.19
CA GLU A 19 5.01 14.59 7.90
C GLU A 19 4.31 13.23 7.74
N HIS A 20 3.95 12.57 8.86
CA HIS A 20 3.35 11.24 8.84
C HIS A 20 2.21 11.14 9.84
N LEU A 21 1.07 10.65 9.41
CA LEU A 21 -0.06 10.33 10.28
C LEU A 21 -0.33 8.83 10.27
N TYR A 22 -0.37 8.24 11.46
CA TYR A 22 -0.77 6.84 11.65
C TYR A 22 -2.15 6.78 12.29
N TYR A 23 -3.14 6.33 11.53
CA TYR A 23 -4.45 6.04 12.08
C TYR A 23 -4.49 4.59 12.56
N LYS A 24 -4.41 4.40 13.88
CA LYS A 24 -4.57 3.09 14.51
C LYS A 24 -6.01 2.90 14.97
N TYR A 25 -6.70 1.94 14.40
CA TYR A 25 -8.01 1.51 14.90
C TYR A 25 -7.88 0.27 15.78
N CYS A 26 -8.75 0.19 16.78
CA CYS A 26 -8.76 -0.84 17.80
C CYS A 26 -9.33 -2.16 17.28
N SER A 27 -9.17 -3.23 18.07
CA SER A 27 -9.49 -4.63 17.78
C SER A 27 -10.94 -4.96 17.40
N THR A 28 -11.89 -4.07 17.58
CA THR A 28 -13.26 -4.18 17.09
C THR A 28 -13.35 -3.52 15.73
N PHE A 29 -13.20 -4.32 14.68
CA PHE A 29 -13.37 -3.88 13.31
C PHE A 29 -14.85 -3.58 13.03
N ASP A 30 -15.23 -2.33 13.10
CA ASP A 30 -16.56 -1.86 12.72
C ASP A 30 -16.48 -1.11 11.38
N SER A 31 -16.67 -1.85 10.28
CA SER A 31 -16.69 -1.32 8.91
C SER A 31 -18.09 -1.02 8.39
N THR A 32 -19.08 -0.93 9.28
CA THR A 32 -20.42 -0.54 8.88
C THR A 32 -20.48 0.93 8.45
N PRO A 33 -21.49 1.35 7.68
CA PRO A 33 -21.67 2.77 7.30
C PRO A 33 -21.79 3.74 8.50
N LYS A 34 -22.04 3.20 9.71
CA LYS A 34 -22.09 3.95 10.98
C LYS A 34 -20.89 3.67 11.88
N GLY A 35 -19.99 2.78 11.46
CA GLY A 35 -18.83 2.34 12.23
C GLY A 35 -17.66 3.32 12.20
N ASN A 36 -16.56 2.91 12.82
CA ASN A 36 -15.39 3.76 12.97
C ASN A 36 -14.42 3.67 11.80
N ILE A 37 -14.37 2.55 11.09
CA ILE A 37 -13.30 2.26 10.14
C ILE A 37 -13.66 2.72 8.73
N GLY A 38 -14.74 2.20 8.17
CA GLY A 38 -15.16 2.56 6.82
C GLY A 38 -15.31 4.08 6.64
N PRO A 39 -16.18 4.75 7.42
CA PRO A 39 -16.37 6.19 7.32
C PRO A 39 -15.12 7.02 7.58
N VAL A 40 -14.24 6.58 8.50
CA VAL A 40 -12.98 7.30 8.76
C VAL A 40 -11.99 7.09 7.64
N MET A 41 -11.87 5.89 7.09
CA MET A 41 -11.02 5.62 5.92
C MET A 41 -11.49 6.41 4.71
N ASP A 42 -12.78 6.43 4.43
CA ASP A 42 -13.33 7.25 3.34
C ASP A 42 -13.03 8.73 3.55
N PHE A 43 -13.23 9.25 4.76
CA PHE A 43 -12.91 10.62 5.10
C PHE A 43 -11.41 10.94 4.97
N LEU A 44 -10.53 10.06 5.45
CA LEU A 44 -9.08 10.26 5.34
C LEU A 44 -8.60 10.17 3.89
N LEU A 45 -9.19 9.31 3.10
CA LEU A 45 -8.90 9.23 1.67
C LEU A 45 -9.32 10.49 0.92
N ASP A 46 -10.47 11.04 1.27
CA ASP A 46 -10.97 12.30 0.70
C ASP A 46 -10.15 13.51 1.19
N TYR A 47 -9.71 13.50 2.46
CA TYR A 47 -8.97 14.60 3.09
C TYR A 47 -7.49 14.64 2.70
N TYR A 48 -6.82 13.50 2.74
CA TYR A 48 -5.43 13.38 2.28
C TYR A 48 -5.35 13.09 0.81
N ASP A 49 -6.36 13.38 0.08
CA ASP A 49 -6.41 13.20 -1.35
C ASP A 49 -5.16 12.46 -1.89
N LEU A 50 -5.30 11.59 -2.82
CA LEU A 50 -4.17 10.99 -3.54
C LEU A 50 -3.06 12.01 -3.89
N THR A 51 -3.41 13.29 -3.91
CA THR A 51 -2.52 14.46 -4.05
C THR A 51 -1.33 14.44 -3.10
N TYR A 52 -1.51 14.07 -1.80
CA TYR A 52 -0.37 14.02 -0.89
C TYR A 52 0.59 12.87 -1.23
N ILE A 53 0.06 11.68 -1.51
CA ILE A 53 0.89 10.53 -1.89
C ILE A 53 1.60 10.80 -3.22
N THR A 54 0.89 11.34 -4.19
CA THR A 54 1.48 11.70 -5.48
C THR A 54 2.54 12.78 -5.33
N SER A 55 2.37 13.77 -4.44
CA SER A 55 3.38 14.79 -4.17
C SER A 55 4.68 14.21 -3.60
N LEU A 56 4.61 13.16 -2.77
CA LEU A 56 5.80 12.45 -2.29
C LEU A 56 6.52 11.71 -3.42
N ILE A 57 5.75 11.11 -4.34
CA ILE A 57 6.29 10.46 -5.53
C ILE A 57 6.94 11.49 -6.45
N ASP A 58 6.28 12.62 -6.72
CA ASP A 58 6.80 13.72 -7.54
C ASP A 58 8.08 14.31 -6.96
N ALA A 59 8.15 14.41 -5.62
CA ALA A 59 9.35 14.84 -4.91
C ALA A 59 10.49 13.80 -4.91
N GLN A 60 10.32 12.66 -5.61
CA GLN A 60 11.28 11.55 -5.69
C GLN A 60 11.77 11.07 -4.31
N LYS A 61 10.88 11.05 -3.32
CA LYS A 61 11.18 10.49 -2.00
C LYS A 61 11.41 8.99 -2.12
N SER A 62 12.63 8.54 -1.84
CA SER A 62 13.00 7.13 -1.92
C SER A 62 13.89 6.77 -0.72
N PRO A 63 13.65 5.65 -0.07
CA PRO A 63 12.51 4.73 -0.27
C PRO A 63 11.19 5.29 0.28
N LEU A 64 10.08 5.01 -0.40
CA LEU A 64 8.73 5.35 0.05
C LEU A 64 8.00 4.07 0.46
N LEU A 65 7.47 4.02 1.68
CA LEU A 65 6.66 2.92 2.20
C LEU A 65 5.20 3.37 2.36
N ILE A 66 4.31 2.69 1.67
CA ILE A 66 2.85 2.92 1.74
C ILE A 66 2.20 1.63 2.20
N TYR A 67 1.44 1.68 3.27
CA TYR A 67 0.79 0.50 3.82
C TYR A 67 -0.54 0.82 4.49
N SER A 68 -1.44 -0.18 4.55
CA SER A 68 -2.64 -0.10 5.36
C SER A 68 -2.41 -0.81 6.70
N ASP A 69 -2.63 -0.12 7.82
CA ASP A 69 -2.51 -0.70 9.16
C ASP A 69 -3.81 -1.42 9.55
N ALA A 70 -4.02 -2.59 8.98
CA ALA A 70 -5.13 -3.46 9.35
C ALA A 70 -4.63 -4.56 10.29
N VAL A 71 -4.96 -4.48 11.58
CA VAL A 71 -4.56 -5.51 12.55
C VAL A 71 -5.32 -6.81 12.29
N LEU A 72 -4.61 -7.82 11.81
CA LEU A 72 -5.13 -9.13 11.38
C LEU A 72 -5.90 -9.94 12.44
N LYS A 73 -5.87 -9.55 13.72
CA LYS A 73 -6.47 -10.35 14.80
C LYS A 73 -7.99 -10.43 14.74
N ASP A 74 -8.65 -9.44 14.18
CA ASP A 74 -10.11 -9.33 14.17
C ASP A 74 -10.77 -9.83 12.88
N PHE A 75 -9.97 -10.14 11.85
CA PHE A 75 -10.49 -10.59 10.56
C PHE A 75 -11.13 -11.98 10.55
N LYS A 76 -11.02 -12.77 11.63
CA LYS A 76 -11.52 -14.15 11.62
C LYS A 76 -13.05 -14.26 11.60
N THR A 77 -13.76 -13.25 12.08
CA THR A 77 -15.22 -13.29 12.22
C THR A 77 -15.99 -12.49 11.16
N GLU A 78 -15.39 -11.45 10.58
CA GLU A 78 -16.09 -10.50 9.69
C GLU A 78 -15.69 -10.56 8.20
N LYS A 79 -14.78 -11.45 7.82
CA LYS A 79 -14.29 -11.63 6.43
C LYS A 79 -15.38 -11.88 5.37
N LYS A 80 -16.64 -11.95 5.76
CA LYS A 80 -17.77 -12.22 4.86
C LYS A 80 -18.79 -11.08 4.76
N SER A 81 -18.53 -9.91 5.36
CA SER A 81 -19.46 -8.81 5.24
C SER A 81 -19.29 -8.10 3.89
N PRO A 82 -20.39 -7.67 3.22
CA PRO A 82 -20.28 -6.87 1.99
C PRO A 82 -19.44 -5.60 2.16
N ALA A 83 -19.50 -4.96 3.33
CA ALA A 83 -18.75 -3.77 3.66
C ALA A 83 -17.23 -4.03 3.69
N PHE A 84 -16.81 -5.18 4.23
CA PHE A 84 -15.40 -5.61 4.21
C PHE A 84 -14.88 -5.73 2.77
N TYR A 85 -15.63 -6.41 1.90
CA TYR A 85 -15.22 -6.56 0.50
C TYR A 85 -15.13 -5.23 -0.24
N THR A 86 -16.04 -4.30 0.04
CA THR A 86 -16.02 -2.97 -0.56
C THR A 86 -14.78 -2.18 -0.11
N ALA A 87 -14.47 -2.19 1.19
CA ALA A 87 -13.28 -1.52 1.72
C ALA A 87 -11.98 -2.13 1.18
N ALA A 88 -11.88 -3.47 1.16
CA ALA A 88 -10.73 -4.17 0.60
C ALA A 88 -10.52 -3.81 -0.88
N LYS A 89 -11.57 -3.82 -1.69
CA LYS A 89 -11.52 -3.43 -3.10
C LYS A 89 -11.07 -1.98 -3.30
N LYS A 90 -11.52 -1.06 -2.45
CA LYS A 90 -11.11 0.34 -2.50
C LYS A 90 -9.60 0.48 -2.19
N ILE A 91 -9.10 -0.20 -1.16
CA ILE A 91 -7.66 -0.23 -0.82
C ILE A 91 -6.83 -0.81 -1.97
N GLU A 92 -7.25 -1.95 -2.53
CA GLU A 92 -6.59 -2.56 -3.68
C GLU A 92 -6.52 -1.60 -4.88
N SER A 93 -7.62 -0.89 -5.17
CA SER A 93 -7.70 0.08 -6.25
C SER A 93 -6.74 1.26 -6.04
N ILE A 94 -6.65 1.78 -4.81
CA ILE A 94 -5.75 2.87 -4.44
C ILE A 94 -4.29 2.44 -4.57
N LEU A 95 -3.92 1.28 -4.01
CA LEU A 95 -2.55 0.77 -4.08
C LEU A 95 -2.14 0.46 -5.53
N SER A 96 -3.07 -0.02 -6.33
CA SER A 96 -2.87 -0.21 -7.77
C SER A 96 -2.61 1.12 -8.49
N PHE A 97 -3.43 2.15 -8.23
CA PHE A 97 -3.21 3.49 -8.78
C PHE A 97 -1.85 4.05 -8.39
N ILE A 98 -1.47 3.95 -7.11
CA ILE A 98 -0.18 4.43 -6.60
C ILE A 98 0.99 3.74 -7.31
N ALA A 99 0.91 2.43 -7.53
CA ALA A 99 1.96 1.69 -8.22
C ALA A 99 2.11 2.11 -9.68
N VAL A 100 1.00 2.35 -10.38
CA VAL A 100 0.99 2.87 -11.75
C VAL A 100 1.58 4.27 -11.79
N TYR A 101 1.14 5.15 -10.89
CA TYR A 101 1.64 6.51 -10.79
C TYR A 101 3.14 6.55 -10.50
N ALA A 102 3.61 5.75 -9.54
CA ALA A 102 5.03 5.64 -9.23
C ALA A 102 5.86 5.18 -10.44
N LYS A 103 5.40 4.14 -11.17
CA LYS A 103 6.05 3.70 -12.41
C LYS A 103 6.15 4.83 -13.44
N ASP A 104 5.08 5.60 -13.63
CA ASP A 104 5.04 6.70 -14.59
C ASP A 104 5.93 7.91 -14.18
N HIS A 105 6.31 7.96 -12.89
CA HIS A 105 7.20 8.96 -12.30
C HIS A 105 8.60 8.41 -11.96
N ASN A 106 9.09 7.45 -12.78
CA ASN A 106 10.45 6.91 -12.73
C ASN A 106 10.81 6.09 -11.48
N TYR A 107 9.83 5.54 -10.77
CA TYR A 107 10.11 4.51 -9.80
C TYR A 107 10.26 3.17 -10.53
N HIS A 108 11.48 2.70 -10.64
CA HIS A 108 11.82 1.50 -11.39
C HIS A 108 11.78 0.22 -10.54
N LYS A 109 11.61 0.34 -9.23
CA LYS A 109 11.62 -0.77 -8.29
C LYS A 109 10.41 -0.67 -7.37
N ILE A 110 9.48 -1.62 -7.50
CA ILE A 110 8.22 -1.64 -6.76
C ILE A 110 8.09 -2.98 -6.04
N ILE A 111 7.96 -2.94 -4.72
CA ILE A 111 7.70 -4.11 -3.89
C ILE A 111 6.26 -4.07 -3.44
N VAL A 112 5.53 -5.13 -3.71
CA VAL A 112 4.13 -5.28 -3.30
C VAL A 112 4.00 -6.45 -2.34
N ALA A 113 3.47 -6.20 -1.15
CA ALA A 113 3.22 -7.21 -0.16
C ALA A 113 1.73 -7.48 0.03
N GLY A 114 1.33 -8.73 -0.09
CA GLY A 114 -0.05 -9.19 0.01
C GLY A 114 -0.55 -9.77 -1.32
N GLY A 115 -1.19 -10.93 -1.27
CA GLY A 115 -1.62 -11.64 -2.49
C GLY A 115 -2.66 -10.87 -3.30
N GLU A 116 -3.71 -10.37 -2.66
CA GLU A 116 -4.78 -9.59 -3.30
C GLU A 116 -4.25 -8.27 -3.85
N THR A 117 -3.43 -7.55 -3.06
CA THR A 117 -2.76 -6.32 -3.50
C THR A 117 -1.83 -6.57 -4.70
N SER A 118 -1.06 -7.67 -4.67
CA SER A 118 -0.19 -8.05 -5.79
C SER A 118 -0.97 -8.27 -7.07
N GLY A 119 -2.11 -8.95 -6.99
CA GLY A 119 -3.02 -9.15 -8.12
C GLY A 119 -3.56 -7.83 -8.68
N ALA A 120 -4.03 -6.94 -7.80
CA ALA A 120 -4.58 -5.64 -8.18
C ALA A 120 -3.52 -4.75 -8.85
N VAL A 121 -2.31 -4.69 -8.26
CA VAL A 121 -1.18 -3.91 -8.79
C VAL A 121 -0.74 -4.45 -10.16
N THR A 122 -0.56 -5.77 -10.30
CA THR A 122 -0.16 -6.37 -11.58
C THR A 122 -1.18 -6.10 -12.66
N THR A 123 -2.46 -6.21 -12.34
CA THR A 123 -3.56 -5.87 -13.27
C THR A 123 -3.52 -4.39 -13.65
N GLY A 124 -3.35 -3.50 -12.69
CA GLY A 124 -3.31 -2.06 -12.94
C GLY A 124 -2.11 -1.62 -13.77
N LEU A 125 -0.94 -2.26 -13.58
CA LEU A 125 0.25 -2.01 -14.39
C LEU A 125 0.08 -2.46 -15.85
N GLY A 126 -0.86 -3.36 -16.14
CA GLY A 126 -1.23 -3.78 -17.49
C GLY A 126 -0.24 -4.71 -18.17
N TYR A 127 0.72 -5.27 -17.46
CA TYR A 127 1.68 -6.22 -18.00
C TYR A 127 1.17 -7.65 -17.92
N SER A 128 1.31 -8.41 -19.00
CA SER A 128 0.81 -9.79 -19.12
C SER A 128 1.91 -10.86 -19.03
N SER A 129 3.16 -10.48 -19.30
CA SER A 129 4.30 -11.40 -19.31
C SER A 129 5.53 -10.80 -18.61
N PHE A 130 6.27 -11.67 -17.93
CA PHE A 130 7.40 -11.27 -17.12
C PHE A 130 8.57 -12.23 -17.28
N TYR A 131 9.79 -11.70 -17.37
CA TYR A 131 10.99 -12.47 -17.12
C TYR A 131 11.15 -12.68 -15.61
N ILE A 132 11.56 -13.88 -15.24
CA ILE A 132 11.90 -14.20 -13.86
C ILE A 132 13.39 -13.89 -13.67
N GLY A 133 13.66 -12.90 -12.86
CA GLY A 133 15.02 -12.52 -12.47
C GLY A 133 15.52 -13.26 -11.25
N GLN A 134 16.46 -12.66 -10.53
CA GLN A 134 17.05 -13.24 -9.33
C GLN A 134 16.00 -13.47 -8.23
N GLU A 135 16.10 -14.62 -7.57
CA GLU A 135 15.30 -14.90 -6.38
C GLU A 135 15.85 -14.15 -5.17
N ILE A 136 14.96 -13.44 -4.48
CA ILE A 136 15.26 -12.61 -3.32
C ILE A 136 15.28 -13.43 -2.03
N CYS A 137 14.27 -14.23 -1.89
CA CYS A 137 14.14 -15.27 -0.88
C CYS A 137 13.26 -16.37 -1.48
N PRO A 138 13.24 -17.58 -0.91
CA PRO A 138 12.48 -18.69 -1.46
C PRO A 138 11.04 -18.31 -1.81
N GLY A 139 10.69 -18.45 -3.09
CA GLY A 139 9.37 -18.14 -3.63
C GLY A 139 9.10 -16.65 -3.93
N VAL A 140 10.10 -15.77 -3.87
CA VAL A 140 9.94 -14.35 -4.17
C VAL A 140 11.00 -13.89 -5.17
N PRO A 141 10.80 -14.10 -6.48
CA PRO A 141 11.71 -13.61 -7.52
C PRO A 141 11.47 -12.13 -7.83
N VAL A 142 12.44 -11.50 -8.46
CA VAL A 142 12.27 -10.25 -9.18
C VAL A 142 11.55 -10.57 -10.49
N LEU A 143 10.49 -9.84 -10.80
CA LEU A 143 9.76 -9.93 -12.04
C LEU A 143 10.06 -8.70 -12.89
N ILE A 144 10.40 -8.90 -14.16
CA ILE A 144 10.73 -7.84 -15.10
C ILE A 144 9.73 -7.93 -16.26
N PRO A 145 8.83 -6.94 -16.45
CA PRO A 145 7.89 -6.97 -17.56
C PRO A 145 8.61 -7.04 -18.91
N GLU A 146 8.09 -7.82 -19.84
CA GLU A 146 8.66 -7.90 -21.20
C GLU A 146 8.65 -6.56 -21.92
N GLU A 147 7.59 -5.79 -21.72
CA GLU A 147 7.37 -4.49 -22.37
C GLU A 147 8.11 -3.34 -21.69
N ASN A 148 8.58 -3.54 -20.44
CA ASN A 148 9.31 -2.51 -19.68
C ASN A 148 10.46 -3.12 -18.89
N ARG A 149 11.62 -3.24 -19.52
CA ARG A 149 12.83 -3.84 -18.93
C ARG A 149 13.45 -3.05 -17.79
N TYR A 150 13.04 -1.80 -17.62
CA TYR A 150 13.53 -0.96 -16.52
C TYR A 150 12.76 -1.16 -15.22
N LEU A 151 11.53 -1.69 -15.29
CA LEU A 151 10.74 -1.96 -14.10
C LEU A 151 11.11 -3.31 -13.48
N GLN A 152 11.40 -3.29 -12.20
CA GLN A 152 11.57 -4.46 -11.35
C GLN A 152 10.41 -4.53 -10.37
N LEU A 153 9.61 -5.56 -10.47
CA LEU A 153 8.45 -5.79 -9.62
C LEU A 153 8.70 -7.00 -8.72
N ILE A 154 8.46 -6.84 -7.44
CA ILE A 154 8.62 -7.89 -6.44
C ILE A 154 7.27 -8.12 -5.77
N LEU A 155 6.71 -9.30 -5.99
CA LEU A 155 5.41 -9.68 -5.43
C LEU A 155 5.62 -10.63 -4.26
N LYS A 156 5.38 -10.14 -3.05
CA LYS A 156 5.56 -10.89 -1.81
C LYS A 156 4.21 -11.34 -1.27
N SER A 157 3.94 -12.63 -1.23
CA SER A 157 2.82 -13.17 -0.45
C SER A 157 3.05 -12.96 1.05
N GLY A 158 1.98 -12.83 1.85
CA GLY A 158 2.06 -12.43 3.25
C GLY A 158 3.02 -13.24 4.12
N ASN A 159 3.13 -14.55 3.88
CA ASN A 159 3.92 -15.48 4.70
C ASN A 159 5.36 -15.70 4.20
N PHE A 160 5.78 -15.11 3.10
CA PHE A 160 7.13 -15.27 2.56
C PHE A 160 8.08 -14.18 3.05
N GLY A 161 9.36 -14.53 3.18
CA GLY A 161 10.42 -13.62 3.62
C GLY A 161 10.55 -13.54 5.14
N SER A 162 11.69 -13.04 5.59
CA SER A 162 12.02 -12.77 6.99
C SER A 162 11.35 -11.48 7.49
N GLU A 163 11.31 -11.28 8.81
CA GLU A 163 10.76 -10.07 9.44
C GLU A 163 11.45 -8.79 8.96
N ASP A 164 12.73 -8.90 8.61
CA ASP A 164 13.56 -7.80 8.11
C ASP A 164 13.61 -7.70 6.57
N PHE A 165 12.70 -8.37 5.86
CA PHE A 165 12.66 -8.42 4.40
C PHE A 165 12.80 -7.04 3.74
N PHE A 166 12.02 -6.06 4.15
CA PHE A 166 12.05 -4.72 3.58
C PHE A 166 13.33 -3.95 3.92
N LEU A 167 13.96 -4.25 5.05
CA LEU A 167 15.21 -3.61 5.48
C LEU A 167 16.40 -4.13 4.68
N LYS A 168 16.49 -5.43 4.49
CA LYS A 168 17.56 -6.09 3.70
C LYS A 168 17.53 -5.62 2.26
N TRP A 169 16.35 -5.57 1.68
CA TRP A 169 16.18 -5.18 0.28
C TRP A 169 16.53 -3.72 -0.01
N ARG A 170 16.44 -2.85 0.95
CA ARG A 170 16.91 -1.48 0.82
C ARG A 170 18.40 -1.40 0.54
N CYS A 171 19.20 -2.29 1.13
CA CYS A 171 20.66 -2.29 0.98
C CYS A 171 21.10 -2.90 -0.35
N ASP A 172 20.58 -4.09 -0.70
CA ASP A 172 20.97 -4.83 -1.90
C ASP A 172 20.57 -4.13 -3.22
N PHE A 173 19.53 -3.30 -3.18
CA PHE A 173 19.09 -2.54 -4.34
C PHE A 173 19.98 -1.34 -4.70
N MET A 174 20.81 -0.84 -3.78
CA MET A 174 21.73 0.27 -4.06
C MET A 174 23.01 -0.17 -4.77
N GLU A 175 23.38 -1.45 -4.68
CA GLU A 175 24.62 -1.96 -5.28
C GLU A 175 24.47 -2.46 -6.72
N MET A 176 23.26 -2.51 -7.27
CA MET A 176 22.97 -2.99 -8.63
C MET A 176 22.67 -1.87 -9.62
N SER A 177 23.17 -0.66 -9.39
CA SER A 177 22.97 0.53 -10.25
C SER A 177 24.11 0.64 -11.27
#